data_41fd8898118d35ff0f04d186d4799227
#
_entry.id   41fd8898118d35ff0f04d186d4799227
#
_cell.length_a   1.000
_cell.length_b   1.000
_cell.length_c   1.000
_cell.angle_alpha   90.00
_cell.angle_beta   90.00
_cell.angle_gamma   90.00
#
_symmetry.space_group_name_H-M   'P 1'
#
loop_
_entity.id
_entity.type
_entity.pdbx_description
1 polymer ?
#
loop_
_entity_poly.entity_id
_entity_poly.type
_entity_poly.pdbx_seq_one_letter_code
_entity_poly.pdbx_strand_id
1 'polypeptide(L)'
;LVRLATPTPGDMRAPGAATGLFALESAMDELSYAAGIDPVALRLANWVEHDQIADKPITAKAQRECYAQAAERFGWSRRDPRPRSMREGRELIGWGMAGGVWDAMVSPLPTRARATWRSDGKLEIAAAASDIGTGTYTILTQIAAEAFGVSADDVEVRLGDSTLPLNPVEGGSWMAASTGAAVAKACEKLKRAILAAAHKSHGIPRRAKDVAFSYGRIVRGDTAIAIDDIVSAAGNELSAAATNLPDVLGQRKHVSYTHSAVFAEVRVDEELGVVRVTRVVTAIAAGRILNPKTARSQILGGVVMGISKVLHEEGLFDHRVGKVMNHSLADYHVAANADIFDIDVIFVDERDEKASYLGVKGVGEIGIVAVPPAVANAIYHATGKRVRELPITPDKLL
;
A
#
# COMPACT_ATOMS: atom_id res chain seq x y z
N LEU A 1 17.69 -1.62 -28.70
CA LEU A 1 16.26 -1.32 -28.75
C LEU A 1 15.64 -2.07 -29.93
N VAL A 2 14.65 -2.92 -29.66
CA VAL A 2 13.88 -3.64 -30.69
C VAL A 2 12.57 -2.88 -30.89
N ARG A 3 12.24 -2.56 -32.15
CA ARG A 3 10.92 -2.02 -32.48
C ARG A 3 9.93 -3.17 -32.60
N LEU A 4 8.86 -3.12 -31.80
CA LEU A 4 7.77 -4.09 -31.83
C LEU A 4 6.53 -3.41 -32.47
N ALA A 5 5.78 -4.18 -33.24
CA ALA A 5 4.48 -3.74 -33.79
C ALA A 5 3.37 -4.02 -32.76
N THR A 6 3.58 -3.61 -31.52
CA THR A 6 2.66 -3.79 -30.42
C THR A 6 2.34 -2.43 -29.78
N PRO A 7 1.22 -2.28 -29.07
CA PRO A 7 0.99 -1.11 -28.22
C PRO A 7 2.15 -0.93 -27.22
N THR A 8 2.44 0.31 -26.85
CA THR A 8 3.44 0.59 -25.81
C THR A 8 3.00 -0.06 -24.51
N PRO A 9 3.82 -0.96 -23.93
CA PRO A 9 3.50 -1.51 -22.61
C PRO A 9 3.53 -0.40 -21.57
N GLY A 10 2.61 -0.46 -20.61
CA GLY A 10 2.53 0.46 -19.48
C GLY A 10 2.64 -0.27 -18.15
N ASP A 11 2.83 0.52 -17.10
CA ASP A 11 2.85 0.00 -15.74
C ASP A 11 1.43 -0.40 -15.29
N MET A 12 1.34 -1.54 -14.64
CA MET A 12 0.16 -1.98 -13.89
C MET A 12 0.54 -2.08 -12.41
N ARG A 13 -0.44 -2.26 -11.53
CA ARG A 13 -0.25 -2.35 -10.08
C ARG A 13 0.91 -3.28 -9.70
N ALA A 14 1.92 -2.77 -9.00
CA ALA A 14 3.19 -3.42 -8.66
C ALA A 14 3.99 -3.89 -9.90
N PRO A 15 4.46 -2.96 -10.76
CA PRO A 15 5.21 -3.29 -11.97
C PRO A 15 6.40 -4.18 -11.67
N GLY A 16 6.52 -5.29 -12.42
CA GLY A 16 7.59 -6.27 -12.23
C GLY A 16 7.42 -7.17 -11.00
N ALA A 17 6.99 -6.66 -9.85
CA ALA A 17 6.84 -7.46 -8.63
C ALA A 17 5.66 -8.44 -8.69
N ALA A 18 4.49 -8.01 -9.20
CA ALA A 18 3.33 -8.89 -9.33
C ALA A 18 3.56 -10.10 -10.27
N THR A 19 4.50 -10.00 -11.21
CA THR A 19 4.91 -11.09 -12.10
C THR A 19 6.15 -11.82 -11.57
N GLY A 20 7.16 -11.08 -11.14
CA GLY A 20 8.42 -11.65 -10.66
C GLY A 20 8.26 -12.49 -9.40
N LEU A 21 7.43 -12.04 -8.44
CA LEU A 21 7.16 -12.80 -7.23
C LEU A 21 6.31 -14.05 -7.49
N PHE A 22 5.51 -14.09 -8.55
CA PHE A 22 4.86 -15.33 -8.96
C PHE A 22 5.89 -16.42 -9.28
N ALA A 23 6.90 -16.10 -10.05
CA ALA A 23 7.96 -17.04 -10.39
C ALA A 23 8.83 -17.41 -9.17
N LEU A 24 9.29 -16.40 -8.41
CA LEU A 24 10.17 -16.59 -7.27
C LEU A 24 9.50 -17.41 -6.15
N GLU A 25 8.30 -17.02 -5.75
CA GLU A 25 7.60 -17.63 -4.63
C GLU A 25 7.04 -19.03 -4.98
N SER A 26 6.76 -19.28 -6.27
CA SER A 26 6.47 -20.64 -6.74
C SER A 26 7.72 -21.53 -6.67
N ALA A 27 8.89 -21.02 -7.06
CA ALA A 27 10.15 -21.74 -6.94
C ALA A 27 10.53 -21.99 -5.47
N MET A 28 10.28 -21.02 -4.58
CA MET A 28 10.49 -21.18 -3.13
C MET A 28 9.58 -22.25 -2.52
N ASP A 29 8.36 -22.36 -3.00
CA ASP A 29 7.44 -23.43 -2.60
C ASP A 29 7.91 -24.79 -3.11
N GLU A 30 8.32 -24.91 -4.38
CA GLU A 30 8.92 -26.13 -4.91
C GLU A 30 10.16 -26.56 -4.11
N LEU A 31 11.03 -25.60 -3.77
CA LEU A 31 12.20 -25.86 -2.94
C LEU A 31 11.80 -26.38 -1.56
N SER A 32 10.73 -25.87 -0.95
CA SER A 32 10.25 -26.33 0.35
C SER A 32 9.87 -27.81 0.34
N TYR A 33 9.18 -28.26 -0.71
CA TYR A 33 8.86 -29.69 -0.89
C TYR A 33 10.11 -30.52 -1.16
N ALA A 34 11.02 -30.06 -2.00
CA ALA A 34 12.25 -30.77 -2.32
C ALA A 34 13.17 -30.92 -1.09
N ALA A 35 13.20 -29.93 -0.22
CA ALA A 35 13.97 -29.92 1.01
C ALA A 35 13.24 -30.60 2.20
N GLY A 36 11.97 -30.90 2.10
CA GLY A 36 11.16 -31.42 3.20
C GLY A 36 10.98 -30.42 4.35
N ILE A 37 11.00 -29.10 4.04
CA ILE A 37 10.91 -28.01 5.00
C ILE A 37 9.56 -27.30 4.81
N ASP A 38 8.90 -26.92 5.91
CA ASP A 38 7.68 -26.10 5.84
C ASP A 38 7.94 -24.79 5.08
N PRO A 39 7.04 -24.34 4.17
CA PRO A 39 7.22 -23.12 3.38
C PRO A 39 7.51 -21.85 4.22
N VAL A 40 6.88 -21.70 5.39
CA VAL A 40 7.15 -20.57 6.31
C VAL A 40 8.54 -20.73 6.94
N ALA A 41 8.86 -21.94 7.42
CA ALA A 41 10.15 -22.21 8.02
C ALA A 41 11.31 -22.00 7.05
N LEU A 42 11.15 -22.37 5.76
CA LEU A 42 12.16 -22.13 4.75
C LEU A 42 12.46 -20.63 4.58
N ARG A 43 11.43 -19.77 4.56
CA ARG A 43 11.60 -18.32 4.44
C ARG A 43 12.24 -17.70 5.68
N LEU A 44 11.88 -18.21 6.86
CA LEU A 44 12.49 -17.75 8.13
C LEU A 44 13.97 -18.18 8.23
N ALA A 45 14.33 -19.34 7.70
CA ALA A 45 15.73 -19.81 7.66
C ALA A 45 16.60 -18.96 6.73
N ASN A 46 15.99 -18.35 5.70
CA ASN A 46 16.67 -17.45 4.75
C ASN A 46 16.45 -15.96 5.09
N TRP A 47 16.18 -15.65 6.34
CA TRP A 47 15.96 -14.28 6.77
C TRP A 47 17.23 -13.42 6.66
N VAL A 48 17.07 -12.22 6.10
CA VAL A 48 18.13 -11.21 6.02
C VAL A 48 17.62 -9.84 6.45
N GLU A 49 18.49 -9.03 7.04
CA GLU A 49 18.22 -7.62 7.42
C GLU A 49 19.08 -6.64 6.57
N HIS A 50 19.79 -7.19 5.60
CA HIS A 50 20.65 -6.47 4.68
C HIS A 50 20.25 -6.83 3.26
N ASP A 51 20.05 -5.82 2.41
CA ASP A 51 19.82 -6.02 0.99
C ASP A 51 21.16 -6.32 0.32
N GLN A 52 21.31 -7.56 -0.15
CA GLN A 52 22.55 -8.05 -0.73
C GLN A 52 22.83 -7.48 -2.13
N ILE A 53 21.80 -6.98 -2.83
CA ILE A 53 21.96 -6.39 -4.17
C ILE A 53 22.35 -4.92 -4.05
N ALA A 54 21.65 -4.17 -3.22
CA ALA A 54 21.96 -2.77 -2.97
C ALA A 54 23.15 -2.58 -2.04
N ASP A 55 23.60 -3.64 -1.35
CA ASP A 55 24.63 -3.64 -0.30
C ASP A 55 24.32 -2.62 0.81
N LYS A 56 23.08 -2.66 1.33
CA LYS A 56 22.60 -1.71 2.32
C LYS A 56 21.72 -2.38 3.38
N PRO A 57 21.74 -1.87 4.63
CA PRO A 57 20.80 -2.33 5.64
C PRO A 57 19.36 -1.92 5.27
N ILE A 58 18.40 -2.79 5.59
CA ILE A 58 16.97 -2.53 5.49
C ILE A 58 16.54 -1.76 6.74
N THR A 59 15.68 -0.70 6.58
CA THR A 59 15.33 0.21 7.68
C THR A 59 14.50 -0.46 8.78
N ALA A 60 13.36 -1.06 8.41
CA ALA A 60 12.54 -1.89 9.26
C ALA A 60 11.96 -3.04 8.43
N LYS A 61 11.82 -4.21 9.04
CA LYS A 61 11.39 -5.43 8.36
C LYS A 61 10.59 -6.32 9.30
N ALA A 62 9.31 -5.97 9.51
CA ALA A 62 8.38 -6.78 10.31
C ALA A 62 7.74 -7.93 9.49
N GLN A 63 8.48 -8.50 8.54
CA GLN A 63 8.01 -9.61 7.70
C GLN A 63 7.87 -10.92 8.50
N ARG A 64 8.69 -11.12 9.54
CA ARG A 64 8.55 -12.27 10.46
C ARG A 64 7.20 -12.25 11.17
N GLU A 65 6.82 -11.07 11.62
CA GLU A 65 5.54 -10.81 12.27
C GLU A 65 4.39 -10.99 11.28
N CYS A 66 4.57 -10.61 10.00
CA CYS A 66 3.60 -10.91 8.94
C CYS A 66 3.39 -12.42 8.79
N TYR A 67 4.47 -13.20 8.70
CA TYR A 67 4.35 -14.67 8.64
C TYR A 67 3.68 -15.25 9.88
N ALA A 68 4.08 -14.83 11.07
CA ALA A 68 3.55 -15.37 12.33
C ALA A 68 2.05 -15.07 12.48
N GLN A 69 1.64 -13.80 12.34
CA GLN A 69 0.25 -13.38 12.56
C GLN A 69 -0.69 -13.94 11.49
N ALA A 70 -0.26 -13.96 10.20
CA ALA A 70 -1.07 -14.51 9.14
C ALA A 70 -1.18 -16.03 9.25
N ALA A 71 -0.09 -16.75 9.57
CA ALA A 71 -0.11 -18.21 9.78
C ALA A 71 -1.02 -18.61 10.93
N GLU A 72 -0.95 -17.91 12.06
CA GLU A 72 -1.81 -18.13 13.24
C GLU A 72 -3.29 -17.91 12.86
N ARG A 73 -3.62 -16.76 12.29
CA ARG A 73 -4.99 -16.39 11.88
C ARG A 73 -5.55 -17.35 10.85
N PHE A 74 -4.72 -17.83 9.92
CA PHE A 74 -5.09 -18.80 8.92
C PHE A 74 -5.25 -20.21 9.49
N GLY A 75 -4.55 -20.52 10.59
CA GLY A 75 -4.49 -21.84 11.18
C GLY A 75 -3.54 -22.79 10.45
N TRP A 76 -2.42 -22.26 9.94
CA TRP A 76 -1.45 -22.96 9.10
C TRP A 76 -0.90 -24.26 9.73
N SER A 77 -0.79 -24.34 11.05
CA SER A 77 -0.33 -25.53 11.78
C SER A 77 -1.18 -26.79 11.56
N ARG A 78 -2.40 -26.64 11.03
CA ARG A 78 -3.30 -27.75 10.71
C ARG A 78 -3.14 -28.29 9.28
N ARG A 79 -2.24 -27.68 8.49
CA ARG A 79 -1.97 -28.13 7.13
C ARG A 79 -1.29 -29.48 7.12
N ASP A 80 -1.85 -30.48 6.41
CA ASP A 80 -1.11 -31.67 6.02
C ASP A 80 -0.17 -31.29 4.85
N PRO A 81 1.16 -31.42 4.96
CA PRO A 81 2.08 -30.92 3.94
C PRO A 81 2.04 -31.72 2.62
N ARG A 82 1.44 -32.91 2.61
CA ARG A 82 1.40 -33.75 1.42
C ARG A 82 0.41 -33.21 0.39
N PRO A 83 0.80 -33.07 -0.87
CA PRO A 83 -0.17 -32.74 -1.93
C PRO A 83 -1.30 -33.75 -2.01
N ARG A 84 -2.52 -33.28 -2.27
CA ARG A 84 -3.77 -34.07 -2.41
C ARG A 84 -4.23 -34.75 -1.10
N SER A 85 -3.66 -34.40 0.03
CA SER A 85 -4.02 -35.01 1.32
C SER A 85 -5.31 -34.48 1.94
N MET A 86 -5.70 -33.24 1.61
CA MET A 86 -6.86 -32.57 2.17
C MET A 86 -8.00 -32.54 1.14
N ARG A 87 -9.17 -33.11 1.51
CA ARG A 87 -10.33 -33.17 0.60
C ARG A 87 -11.65 -33.23 1.34
N GLU A 88 -12.69 -32.79 0.65
CA GLU A 88 -14.08 -32.91 1.08
C GLU A 88 -14.95 -33.34 -0.12
N GLY A 89 -15.41 -34.58 -0.10
CA GLY A 89 -16.08 -35.15 -1.25
C GLY A 89 -15.16 -35.18 -2.47
N ARG A 90 -15.59 -34.57 -3.57
CA ARG A 90 -14.82 -34.46 -4.82
C ARG A 90 -13.93 -33.21 -4.85
N GLU A 91 -14.08 -32.30 -3.90
CA GLU A 91 -13.26 -31.09 -3.81
C GLU A 91 -11.93 -31.38 -3.11
N LEU A 92 -10.84 -31.11 -3.79
CA LEU A 92 -9.50 -31.10 -3.23
C LEU A 92 -9.26 -29.75 -2.55
N ILE A 93 -8.79 -29.78 -1.30
CA ILE A 93 -8.51 -28.56 -0.54
C ILE A 93 -7.01 -28.31 -0.56
N GLY A 94 -6.61 -27.11 -0.96
CA GLY A 94 -5.22 -26.71 -0.99
C GLY A 94 -4.94 -25.47 -0.15
N TRP A 95 -3.85 -25.50 0.60
CA TRP A 95 -3.34 -24.38 1.38
C TRP A 95 -1.95 -24.00 0.89
N GLY A 96 -1.80 -22.75 0.44
CA GLY A 96 -0.56 -22.18 -0.05
C GLY A 96 -0.23 -20.86 0.64
N MET A 97 1.03 -20.49 0.62
CA MET A 97 1.47 -19.22 1.14
C MET A 97 2.54 -18.59 0.24
N ALA A 98 2.73 -17.28 0.37
CA ALA A 98 3.81 -16.52 -0.26
C ALA A 98 4.21 -15.32 0.58
N GLY A 99 5.48 -14.90 0.46
CA GLY A 99 5.97 -13.63 0.97
C GLY A 99 5.85 -12.54 -0.09
N GLY A 100 5.60 -11.30 0.34
CA GLY A 100 5.57 -10.15 -0.56
C GLY A 100 6.51 -9.04 -0.12
N VAL A 101 7.05 -8.34 -1.11
CA VAL A 101 7.87 -7.16 -0.93
C VAL A 101 7.51 -6.13 -1.99
N TRP A 102 7.46 -4.87 -1.59
CA TRP A 102 7.33 -3.72 -2.48
C TRP A 102 8.17 -2.56 -1.97
N ASP A 103 8.69 -1.74 -2.88
CA ASP A 103 9.49 -0.57 -2.51
C ASP A 103 8.68 0.41 -1.65
N ALA A 104 9.28 0.85 -0.54
CA ALA A 104 8.75 1.94 0.27
C ALA A 104 9.35 3.27 -0.18
N MET A 105 8.92 3.73 -1.37
CA MET A 105 9.47 4.91 -2.01
C MET A 105 8.88 6.21 -1.47
N VAL A 106 9.71 7.25 -1.46
CA VAL A 106 9.30 8.65 -1.50
C VAL A 106 9.56 9.14 -2.93
N SER A 107 8.66 9.97 -3.47
CA SER A 107 8.84 10.52 -4.82
C SER A 107 10.26 11.06 -5.03
N PRO A 108 10.92 10.72 -6.13
CA PRO A 108 12.23 11.28 -6.48
C PRO A 108 12.17 12.77 -6.83
N LEU A 109 10.96 13.31 -7.08
CA LEU A 109 10.74 14.72 -7.39
C LEU A 109 10.29 15.49 -6.15
N PRO A 110 10.64 16.78 -6.04
CA PRO A 110 10.13 17.65 -5.00
C PRO A 110 8.60 17.68 -5.00
N THR A 111 8.00 17.53 -3.82
CA THR A 111 6.56 17.55 -3.62
C THR A 111 6.18 18.77 -2.80
N ARG A 112 5.20 19.54 -3.24
CA ARG A 112 4.80 20.79 -2.60
C ARG A 112 3.36 20.73 -2.11
N ALA A 113 3.10 21.40 -0.98
CA ALA A 113 1.76 21.62 -0.47
C ALA A 113 1.65 23.03 0.12
N ARG A 114 0.44 23.55 0.15
CA ARG A 114 0.09 24.80 0.84
C ARG A 114 -1.00 24.51 1.88
N ALA A 115 -0.87 25.08 3.05
CA ALA A 115 -1.88 25.13 4.08
C ALA A 115 -2.28 26.58 4.32
N THR A 116 -3.57 26.90 4.32
CA THR A 116 -4.12 28.23 4.52
C THR A 116 -5.22 28.16 5.57
N TRP A 117 -5.10 28.97 6.64
CA TRP A 117 -6.18 29.18 7.60
C TRP A 117 -6.92 30.45 7.24
N ARG A 118 -8.24 30.35 7.05
CA ARG A 118 -9.13 31.47 6.71
C ARG A 118 -9.87 31.96 7.95
N SER A 119 -10.31 33.23 7.94
CA SER A 119 -11.07 33.82 9.04
C SER A 119 -12.44 33.20 9.27
N ASP A 120 -12.95 32.40 8.32
CA ASP A 120 -14.19 31.61 8.45
C ASP A 120 -14.00 30.30 9.23
N GLY A 121 -12.83 30.07 9.80
CA GLY A 121 -12.50 28.87 10.58
C GLY A 121 -12.11 27.67 9.74
N LYS A 122 -12.02 27.79 8.41
CA LYS A 122 -11.62 26.68 7.53
C LYS A 122 -10.12 26.63 7.31
N LEU A 123 -9.60 25.40 7.38
CA LEU A 123 -8.21 25.09 7.04
C LEU A 123 -8.19 24.47 5.64
N GLU A 124 -7.72 25.24 4.65
CA GLU A 124 -7.52 24.75 3.28
C GLU A 124 -6.15 24.08 3.14
N ILE A 125 -6.14 22.90 2.54
CA ILE A 125 -4.93 22.19 2.09
C ILE A 125 -4.97 22.09 0.56
N ALA A 126 -3.90 22.48 -0.12
CA ALA A 126 -3.84 22.52 -1.58
C ALA A 126 -2.57 21.83 -2.09
N ALA A 127 -2.73 20.91 -3.06
CA ALA A 127 -1.67 20.20 -3.75
C ALA A 127 -2.15 19.70 -5.11
N ALA A 128 -1.31 19.74 -6.17
CA ALA A 128 -1.65 19.25 -7.51
C ALA A 128 -1.61 17.70 -7.59
N ALA A 129 -1.90 17.03 -6.48
CA ALA A 129 -2.06 15.58 -6.41
C ALA A 129 -3.44 15.16 -6.95
N SER A 130 -3.64 13.88 -7.19
CA SER A 130 -4.94 13.30 -7.51
C SER A 130 -5.36 12.24 -6.50
N ASP A 131 -6.61 11.85 -6.53
CA ASP A 131 -7.12 10.69 -5.81
C ASP A 131 -7.66 9.68 -6.82
N ILE A 132 -6.94 8.59 -7.02
CA ILE A 132 -7.30 7.51 -7.94
C ILE A 132 -8.12 6.41 -7.26
N GLY A 133 -8.80 6.72 -6.14
CA GLY A 133 -9.53 5.78 -5.29
C GLY A 133 -8.72 5.30 -4.08
N THR A 134 -7.55 5.91 -3.83
CA THR A 134 -6.67 5.56 -2.72
C THR A 134 -7.03 6.21 -1.39
N GLY A 135 -7.93 7.22 -1.41
CA GLY A 135 -8.34 7.99 -0.24
C GLY A 135 -7.36 9.12 0.09
N THR A 136 -6.73 9.72 -0.92
CA THR A 136 -5.78 10.83 -0.76
C THR A 136 -6.44 12.02 -0.06
N TYR A 137 -7.67 12.41 -0.46
CA TYR A 137 -8.44 13.44 0.26
C TYR A 137 -8.52 13.13 1.75
N THR A 138 -8.89 11.91 2.10
CA THR A 138 -9.10 11.50 3.50
C THR A 138 -7.82 11.61 4.33
N ILE A 139 -6.69 11.08 3.84
CA ILE A 139 -5.44 11.10 4.61
C ILE A 139 -4.87 12.51 4.76
N LEU A 140 -4.99 13.38 3.74
CA LEU A 140 -4.52 14.76 3.84
C LEU A 140 -5.38 15.58 4.79
N THR A 141 -6.70 15.36 4.79
CA THR A 141 -7.62 15.92 5.80
C THR A 141 -7.20 15.52 7.21
N GLN A 142 -6.94 14.23 7.45
CA GLN A 142 -6.54 13.72 8.77
C GLN A 142 -5.21 14.30 9.23
N ILE A 143 -4.19 14.38 8.36
CA ILE A 143 -2.89 14.99 8.68
C ILE A 143 -3.06 16.44 9.12
N ALA A 144 -3.88 17.21 8.39
CA ALA A 144 -4.12 18.61 8.70
C ALA A 144 -4.95 18.79 9.97
N ALA A 145 -6.01 18.02 10.14
CA ALA A 145 -6.86 18.03 11.33
C ALA A 145 -6.06 17.68 12.60
N GLU A 146 -5.25 16.61 12.55
CA GLU A 146 -4.35 16.21 13.65
C GLU A 146 -3.35 17.32 13.98
N ALA A 147 -2.79 18.00 12.97
CA ALA A 147 -1.83 19.06 13.19
C ALA A 147 -2.38 20.22 14.03
N PHE A 148 -3.65 20.59 13.85
CA PHE A 148 -4.26 21.73 14.53
C PHE A 148 -5.26 21.33 15.62
N GLY A 149 -5.53 20.04 15.80
CA GLY A 149 -6.52 19.53 16.75
C GLY A 149 -7.94 19.99 16.42
N VAL A 150 -8.30 20.04 15.13
CA VAL A 150 -9.62 20.42 14.64
C VAL A 150 -10.41 19.21 14.10
N SER A 151 -11.71 19.39 13.85
CA SER A 151 -12.50 18.38 13.16
C SER A 151 -12.06 18.21 11.70
N ALA A 152 -12.21 17.02 11.16
CA ALA A 152 -12.04 16.78 9.73
C ALA A 152 -13.00 17.64 8.89
N ASP A 153 -14.17 17.97 9.40
CA ASP A 153 -15.18 18.82 8.73
C ASP A 153 -14.72 20.28 8.58
N ASP A 154 -13.71 20.72 9.37
CA ASP A 154 -13.13 22.06 9.27
C ASP A 154 -11.96 22.13 8.27
N VAL A 155 -11.61 21.01 7.65
CA VAL A 155 -10.52 20.92 6.67
C VAL A 155 -11.06 20.77 5.25
N GLU A 156 -10.67 21.67 4.37
CA GLU A 156 -10.97 21.62 2.94
C GLU A 156 -9.72 21.20 2.16
N VAL A 157 -9.77 20.06 1.47
CA VAL A 157 -8.65 19.59 0.65
C VAL A 157 -8.94 19.86 -0.83
N ARG A 158 -8.02 20.52 -1.51
CA ARG A 158 -8.07 20.80 -2.95
C ARG A 158 -7.00 20.03 -3.67
N LEU A 159 -7.43 19.12 -4.56
CA LEU A 159 -6.59 18.28 -5.41
C LEU A 159 -7.06 18.35 -6.87
N GLY A 160 -6.30 17.76 -7.77
CA GLY A 160 -6.72 17.53 -9.17
C GLY A 160 -6.70 18.76 -10.07
N ASP A 161 -6.05 19.83 -9.67
CA ASP A 161 -5.92 21.06 -10.43
C ASP A 161 -4.43 21.38 -10.63
N SER A 162 -3.99 21.51 -11.86
CA SER A 162 -2.59 21.76 -12.25
C SER A 162 -2.06 23.13 -11.82
N THR A 163 -2.92 24.07 -11.42
CA THR A 163 -2.53 25.38 -10.87
C THR A 163 -2.12 25.31 -9.41
N LEU A 164 -2.40 24.19 -8.74
CA LEU A 164 -2.04 23.94 -7.35
C LEU A 164 -0.53 23.63 -7.20
N PRO A 165 0.00 23.64 -5.96
CA PRO A 165 1.41 23.33 -5.72
C PRO A 165 1.83 21.98 -6.30
N LEU A 166 2.96 21.96 -7.03
CA LEU A 166 3.49 20.83 -7.77
C LEU A 166 3.56 19.53 -6.96
N ASN A 167 3.03 18.47 -7.55
CA ASN A 167 3.12 17.10 -7.05
C ASN A 167 3.56 16.12 -8.14
N PRO A 168 4.14 14.98 -7.78
CA PRO A 168 4.47 13.93 -8.74
C PRO A 168 3.21 13.21 -9.23
N VAL A 169 3.39 12.37 -10.26
CA VAL A 169 2.35 11.44 -10.72
C VAL A 169 1.91 10.49 -9.59
N GLU A 170 0.63 10.14 -9.59
CA GLU A 170 0.10 9.08 -8.73
C GLU A 170 0.58 7.71 -9.21
N GLY A 171 1.45 7.06 -8.43
CA GLY A 171 2.03 5.76 -8.75
C GLY A 171 3.02 5.33 -7.66
N GLY A 172 3.60 4.12 -7.77
CA GLY A 172 4.65 3.63 -6.87
C GLY A 172 4.28 3.60 -5.38
N SER A 173 3.03 3.82 -5.02
CA SER A 173 2.52 3.87 -3.64
C SER A 173 3.16 4.97 -2.77
N TRP A 174 3.69 6.03 -3.36
CA TRP A 174 4.46 7.06 -2.63
C TRP A 174 3.67 8.29 -2.17
N MET A 175 2.37 8.40 -2.48
CA MET A 175 1.59 9.62 -2.22
C MET A 175 1.53 9.98 -0.73
N ALA A 176 1.23 9.05 0.14
CA ALA A 176 1.20 9.28 1.59
C ALA A 176 2.56 9.75 2.13
N ALA A 177 3.65 9.11 1.68
CA ALA A 177 5.02 9.44 2.10
C ALA A 177 5.51 10.78 1.53
N SER A 178 5.02 11.20 0.36
CA SER A 178 5.49 12.41 -0.34
C SER A 178 4.59 13.61 -0.09
N THR A 179 3.32 13.55 -0.56
CA THR A 179 2.36 14.65 -0.41
C THR A 179 1.91 14.81 1.03
N GLY A 180 1.67 13.70 1.75
CA GLY A 180 1.37 13.75 3.18
C GLY A 180 2.46 14.43 3.97
N ALA A 181 3.74 14.14 3.69
CA ALA A 181 4.87 14.82 4.31
C ALA A 181 4.94 16.32 3.96
N ALA A 182 4.64 16.69 2.70
CA ALA A 182 4.60 18.11 2.30
C ALA A 182 3.48 18.87 3.03
N VAL A 183 2.30 18.25 3.18
CA VAL A 183 1.17 18.81 3.95
C VAL A 183 1.53 18.97 5.42
N ALA A 184 2.08 17.94 6.06
CA ALA A 184 2.52 18.05 7.46
C ALA A 184 3.53 19.20 7.67
N LYS A 185 4.53 19.33 6.78
CA LYS A 185 5.51 20.42 6.79
C LYS A 185 4.87 21.79 6.53
N ALA A 186 3.85 21.88 5.67
CA ALA A 186 3.09 23.10 5.42
C ALA A 186 2.30 23.52 6.67
N CYS A 187 1.64 22.57 7.33
CA CYS A 187 0.94 22.80 8.60
C CYS A 187 1.90 23.29 9.69
N GLU A 188 3.09 22.70 9.82
CA GLU A 188 4.11 23.16 10.77
C GLU A 188 4.62 24.58 10.46
N LYS A 189 4.74 24.95 9.20
CA LYS A 189 5.07 26.33 8.81
C LYS A 189 3.90 27.30 9.10
N LEU A 190 2.67 26.87 8.85
CA LEU A 190 1.48 27.67 9.13
C LEU A 190 1.32 27.92 10.63
N LYS A 191 1.55 26.91 11.49
CA LYS A 191 1.60 27.12 12.94
C LYS A 191 2.58 28.23 13.35
N ARG A 192 3.77 28.25 12.75
CA ARG A 192 4.76 29.30 13.00
C ARG A 192 4.29 30.67 12.52
N ALA A 193 3.59 30.72 11.38
CA ALA A 193 3.01 31.97 10.88
C ALA A 193 1.91 32.51 11.83
N ILE A 194 1.03 31.60 12.30
CA ILE A 194 -0.01 31.92 13.28
C ILE A 194 0.60 32.41 14.60
N LEU A 195 1.63 31.75 15.10
CA LEU A 195 2.35 32.23 16.32
C LEU A 195 3.00 33.61 16.13
N ALA A 196 3.55 33.88 14.95
CA ALA A 196 4.13 35.19 14.63
C ALA A 196 3.05 36.30 14.56
N ALA A 197 1.84 35.96 14.06
CA ALA A 197 0.69 36.86 14.07
C ALA A 197 0.17 37.08 15.51
N ALA A 198 0.01 36.00 16.30
CA ALA A 198 -0.41 36.05 17.70
C ALA A 198 0.56 36.84 18.58
N HIS A 199 1.84 36.84 18.25
CA HIS A 199 2.82 37.73 18.94
C HIS A 199 2.49 39.20 18.76
N LYS A 200 2.08 39.59 17.55
CA LYS A 200 1.76 41.01 17.27
C LYS A 200 0.42 41.42 17.84
N SER A 201 -0.60 40.57 17.78
CA SER A 201 -1.97 40.90 18.18
C SER A 201 -2.27 40.60 19.67
N HIS A 202 -1.62 39.58 20.24
CA HIS A 202 -1.93 39.06 21.60
C HIS A 202 -0.72 38.88 22.50
N GLY A 203 0.47 39.33 22.11
CA GLY A 203 1.68 39.28 22.93
C GLY A 203 2.26 37.87 23.18
N ILE A 204 1.80 36.85 22.50
CA ILE A 204 2.33 35.48 22.63
C ILE A 204 3.79 35.46 22.17
N PRO A 205 4.75 34.87 22.90
CA PRO A 205 6.14 34.80 22.44
C PRO A 205 6.28 33.98 21.15
N ARG A 206 6.99 34.54 20.15
CA ARG A 206 7.16 33.90 18.80
C ARG A 206 7.75 32.49 18.84
N ARG A 207 8.51 32.15 19.87
CA ARG A 207 9.19 30.86 20.04
C ARG A 207 8.77 30.15 21.32
N ALA A 208 7.50 30.36 21.74
CA ALA A 208 6.99 29.70 22.92
C ALA A 208 6.94 28.17 22.65
N LYS A 209 7.69 27.40 23.45
CA LYS A 209 7.71 25.94 23.40
C LYS A 209 6.52 25.30 24.14
N ASP A 210 5.87 26.11 24.97
CA ASP A 210 4.75 25.77 25.84
C ASP A 210 3.38 26.09 25.22
N VAL A 211 3.32 26.15 23.88
CA VAL A 211 2.09 26.42 23.13
C VAL A 211 1.59 25.13 22.45
N ALA A 212 0.34 24.77 22.71
CA ALA A 212 -0.39 23.72 22.01
C ALA A 212 -1.40 24.32 21.02
N PHE A 213 -1.65 23.58 19.92
CA PHE A 213 -2.73 23.84 18.99
C PHE A 213 -3.81 22.79 19.24
N SER A 214 -5.01 23.21 19.63
CA SER A 214 -6.10 22.31 19.99
C SER A 214 -7.43 23.00 19.80
N TYR A 215 -8.39 22.30 19.23
CA TYR A 215 -9.77 22.78 18.96
C TYR A 215 -9.81 24.15 18.26
N GLY A 216 -8.95 24.37 17.27
CA GLY A 216 -8.88 25.65 16.54
C GLY A 216 -8.37 26.80 17.39
N ARG A 217 -7.65 26.54 18.48
CA ARG A 217 -7.08 27.54 19.40
C ARG A 217 -5.59 27.35 19.60
N ILE A 218 -4.91 28.43 19.92
CA ILE A 218 -3.60 28.41 20.56
C ILE A 218 -3.83 28.37 22.06
N VAL A 219 -3.29 27.36 22.74
CA VAL A 219 -3.39 27.19 24.20
C VAL A 219 -2.02 27.32 24.83
N ARG A 220 -1.90 28.19 25.85
CA ARG A 220 -0.69 28.40 26.64
C ARG A 220 -1.05 28.65 28.11
N GLY A 221 -0.77 27.67 28.98
CA GLY A 221 -1.26 27.72 30.36
C GLY A 221 -2.78 27.87 30.39
N ASP A 222 -3.29 28.88 31.11
CA ASP A 222 -4.74 29.16 31.19
C ASP A 222 -5.26 30.05 30.05
N THR A 223 -4.40 30.47 29.14
CA THR A 223 -4.78 31.31 27.99
C THR A 223 -5.11 30.46 26.78
N ALA A 224 -6.32 30.67 26.21
CA ALA A 224 -6.75 30.03 24.97
C ALA A 224 -7.26 31.12 24.00
N ILE A 225 -6.62 31.29 22.86
CA ILE A 225 -6.94 32.27 21.83
C ILE A 225 -7.42 31.54 20.58
N ALA A 226 -8.56 31.93 20.02
CA ALA A 226 -9.04 31.36 18.76
C ALA A 226 -8.09 31.73 17.62
N ILE A 227 -7.80 30.78 16.76
CA ILE A 227 -6.94 31.03 15.58
C ILE A 227 -7.64 31.99 14.62
N ASP A 228 -8.97 31.92 14.52
CA ASP A 228 -9.80 32.79 13.67
C ASP A 228 -9.63 34.29 14.04
N ASP A 229 -9.57 34.60 15.36
CA ASP A 229 -9.34 35.98 15.84
C ASP A 229 -7.96 36.48 15.43
N ILE A 230 -6.94 35.61 15.52
CA ILE A 230 -5.57 35.92 15.12
C ILE A 230 -5.48 36.16 13.62
N VAL A 231 -6.16 35.30 12.82
CA VAL A 231 -6.16 35.37 11.37
C VAL A 231 -6.93 36.58 10.87
N SER A 232 -8.08 36.89 11.48
CA SER A 232 -8.86 38.10 11.18
C SER A 232 -8.04 39.37 11.44
N ALA A 233 -7.31 39.44 12.55
CA ALA A 233 -6.43 40.54 12.84
C ALA A 233 -5.20 40.64 11.91
N ALA A 234 -4.85 39.56 11.22
CA ALA A 234 -3.72 39.49 10.31
C ALA A 234 -4.06 39.76 8.84
N GLY A 235 -5.34 39.94 8.46
CA GLY A 235 -5.79 40.24 7.12
C GLY A 235 -6.68 39.15 6.49
N ASN A 236 -7.43 38.44 7.34
CA ASN A 236 -8.44 37.42 7.00
C ASN A 236 -7.92 36.06 6.48
N GLU A 237 -6.63 35.92 6.21
CA GLU A 237 -6.02 34.62 5.92
C GLU A 237 -4.54 34.60 6.33
N LEU A 238 -4.08 33.41 6.70
CA LEU A 238 -2.66 33.11 6.87
C LEU A 238 -2.33 31.85 6.09
N SER A 239 -1.30 31.93 5.27
CA SER A 239 -0.91 30.84 4.37
C SER A 239 0.57 30.49 4.50
N ALA A 240 0.89 29.21 4.36
CA ALA A 240 2.26 28.73 4.31
C ALA A 240 2.39 27.56 3.32
N ALA A 241 3.46 27.57 2.56
CA ALA A 241 3.80 26.49 1.66
C ALA A 241 5.08 25.77 2.11
N ALA A 242 5.12 24.47 1.88
CA ALA A 242 6.29 23.65 2.14
C ALA A 242 6.62 22.74 0.97
N THR A 243 7.89 22.33 0.90
CA THR A 243 8.39 21.34 -0.03
C THR A 243 8.92 20.15 0.76
N ASN A 244 8.49 18.97 0.40
CA ASN A 244 9.13 17.73 0.79
C ASN A 244 10.13 17.35 -0.30
N LEU A 245 11.39 17.21 0.08
CA LEU A 245 12.47 16.75 -0.81
C LEU A 245 12.73 15.26 -0.56
N PRO A 246 13.12 14.50 -1.58
CA PRO A 246 13.59 13.13 -1.38
C PRO A 246 14.82 13.12 -0.47
N ASP A 247 14.88 12.16 0.44
CA ASP A 247 16.07 11.95 1.29
C ASP A 247 17.16 11.19 0.53
N VAL A 248 17.83 11.90 -0.39
CA VAL A 248 18.91 11.33 -1.22
C VAL A 248 20.07 10.80 -0.37
N LEU A 249 20.36 11.45 0.76
CA LEU A 249 21.47 11.04 1.64
C LEU A 249 21.10 9.78 2.44
N GLY A 250 19.86 9.68 2.92
CA GLY A 250 19.38 8.49 3.59
C GLY A 250 19.30 7.29 2.65
N GLN A 251 18.77 7.46 1.44
CA GLN A 251 18.68 6.42 0.40
C GLN A 251 20.05 5.85 -0.03
N ARG A 252 21.14 6.61 0.18
CA ARG A 252 22.49 6.09 -0.03
C ARG A 252 22.95 5.14 1.09
N LYS A 253 22.35 5.22 2.28
CA LYS A 253 22.78 4.49 3.48
C LYS A 253 21.90 3.28 3.80
N HIS A 254 20.66 3.27 3.37
CA HIS A 254 19.68 2.21 3.66
C HIS A 254 18.65 2.09 2.54
N VAL A 255 17.93 0.98 2.55
CA VAL A 255 16.76 0.71 1.71
C VAL A 255 15.54 0.51 2.59
N SER A 256 14.36 0.82 2.07
CA SER A 256 13.08 0.65 2.77
C SER A 256 12.11 -0.14 1.90
N TYR A 257 11.45 -1.12 2.50
CA TYR A 257 10.47 -1.97 1.83
C TYR A 257 9.20 -2.09 2.67
N THR A 258 8.07 -2.20 2.00
CA THR A 258 6.84 -2.73 2.57
C THR A 258 6.84 -4.25 2.40
N HIS A 259 6.42 -4.97 3.43
CA HIS A 259 6.42 -6.42 3.43
C HIS A 259 5.01 -6.97 3.63
N SER A 260 4.78 -8.17 3.09
CA SER A 260 3.54 -8.91 3.35
C SER A 260 3.77 -10.41 3.47
N ALA A 261 2.78 -11.09 4.04
CA ALA A 261 2.62 -12.53 3.98
C ALA A 261 1.17 -12.83 3.59
N VAL A 262 0.98 -13.69 2.60
CA VAL A 262 -0.33 -14.10 2.11
C VAL A 262 -0.48 -15.60 2.27
N PHE A 263 -1.60 -16.03 2.85
CA PHE A 263 -2.02 -17.43 2.96
C PHE A 263 -3.35 -17.56 2.23
N ALA A 264 -3.45 -18.55 1.37
CA ALA A 264 -4.62 -18.82 0.54
C ALA A 264 -5.11 -20.25 0.70
N GLU A 265 -6.42 -20.40 0.77
CA GLU A 265 -7.12 -21.68 0.64
C GLU A 265 -7.85 -21.72 -0.70
N VAL A 266 -7.68 -22.83 -1.40
CA VAL A 266 -8.43 -23.12 -2.62
C VAL A 266 -9.20 -24.41 -2.46
N ARG A 267 -10.34 -24.51 -3.16
CA ARG A 267 -11.05 -25.73 -3.44
C ARG A 267 -11.02 -25.99 -4.93
N VAL A 268 -10.61 -27.19 -5.31
CA VAL A 268 -10.50 -27.61 -6.70
C VAL A 268 -11.43 -28.79 -6.92
N ASP A 269 -12.40 -28.62 -7.83
CA ASP A 269 -13.22 -29.74 -8.31
C ASP A 269 -12.35 -30.68 -9.13
N GLU A 270 -12.14 -31.91 -8.64
CA GLU A 270 -11.19 -32.85 -9.23
C GLU A 270 -11.63 -33.32 -10.64
N GLU A 271 -12.93 -33.33 -10.91
CA GLU A 271 -13.48 -33.77 -12.21
C GLU A 271 -13.52 -32.66 -13.26
N LEU A 272 -13.73 -31.41 -12.81
CA LEU A 272 -13.91 -30.26 -13.69
C LEU A 272 -12.68 -29.35 -13.80
N GLY A 273 -11.70 -29.54 -12.92
CA GLY A 273 -10.54 -28.64 -12.82
C GLY A 273 -10.88 -27.23 -12.36
N VAL A 274 -12.10 -26.96 -11.90
CA VAL A 274 -12.54 -25.63 -11.47
C VAL A 274 -11.97 -25.28 -10.12
N VAL A 275 -11.32 -24.13 -10.04
CA VAL A 275 -10.69 -23.60 -8.82
C VAL A 275 -11.57 -22.50 -8.21
N ARG A 276 -11.75 -22.54 -6.89
CA ARG A 276 -12.32 -21.45 -6.08
C ARG A 276 -11.35 -21.07 -4.97
N VAL A 277 -11.03 -19.78 -4.85
CA VAL A 277 -10.28 -19.26 -3.71
C VAL A 277 -11.27 -18.95 -2.60
N THR A 278 -11.32 -19.80 -1.59
CA THR A 278 -12.35 -19.73 -0.53
C THR A 278 -11.95 -18.84 0.64
N ARG A 279 -10.63 -18.64 0.86
CA ARG A 279 -10.15 -17.79 1.93
C ARG A 279 -8.76 -17.27 1.64
N VAL A 280 -8.54 -15.99 1.96
CA VAL A 280 -7.23 -15.35 1.95
C VAL A 280 -7.01 -14.64 3.28
N VAL A 281 -5.87 -14.88 3.91
CA VAL A 281 -5.38 -14.08 5.05
C VAL A 281 -4.11 -13.40 4.64
N THR A 282 -4.07 -12.08 4.76
CA THR A 282 -2.89 -11.29 4.42
C THR A 282 -2.47 -10.39 5.58
N ALA A 283 -1.19 -10.43 5.96
CA ALA A 283 -0.60 -9.52 6.92
C ALA A 283 0.37 -8.57 6.22
N ILE A 284 0.31 -7.29 6.57
CA ILE A 284 1.03 -6.20 5.89
C ILE A 284 1.82 -5.39 6.94
N ALA A 285 3.11 -5.22 6.71
CA ALA A 285 3.99 -4.33 7.46
C ALA A 285 4.34 -3.13 6.57
N ALA A 286 3.70 -1.99 6.83
CA ALA A 286 3.81 -0.78 6.00
C ALA A 286 4.07 0.49 6.82
N GLY A 287 4.78 0.36 7.94
CA GLY A 287 5.00 1.47 8.86
C GLY A 287 3.68 2.00 9.45
N ARG A 288 3.62 3.30 9.71
CA ARG A 288 2.41 3.94 10.24
C ARG A 288 1.27 3.87 9.23
N ILE A 289 0.13 3.34 9.63
CA ILE A 289 -1.11 3.36 8.84
C ILE A 289 -1.90 4.63 9.18
N LEU A 290 -2.03 5.55 8.23
CA LEU A 290 -2.73 6.83 8.44
C LEU A 290 -4.23 6.64 8.57
N ASN A 291 -4.82 5.83 7.70
CA ASN A 291 -6.24 5.48 7.75
C ASN A 291 -6.44 3.98 7.53
N PRO A 292 -6.76 3.20 8.57
CA PRO A 292 -6.92 1.75 8.45
C PRO A 292 -8.03 1.34 7.48
N LYS A 293 -9.10 2.13 7.35
CA LYS A 293 -10.25 1.81 6.48
C LYS A 293 -9.87 1.90 5.01
N THR A 294 -9.27 3.02 4.58
CA THR A 294 -8.83 3.20 3.19
C THR A 294 -7.64 2.29 2.85
N ALA A 295 -6.69 2.10 3.78
CA ALA A 295 -5.59 1.17 3.61
C ALA A 295 -6.09 -0.28 3.44
N ARG A 296 -7.05 -0.73 4.27
CA ARG A 296 -7.67 -2.05 4.12
C ARG A 296 -8.35 -2.22 2.76
N SER A 297 -9.07 -1.19 2.30
CA SER A 297 -9.70 -1.19 0.96
C SER A 297 -8.66 -1.39 -0.16
N GLN A 298 -7.49 -0.75 -0.07
CA GLN A 298 -6.41 -0.94 -1.02
C GLN A 298 -5.87 -2.37 -1.02
N ILE A 299 -5.72 -2.99 0.16
CA ILE A 299 -5.27 -4.39 0.25
C ILE A 299 -6.34 -5.33 -0.32
N LEU A 300 -7.61 -5.15 0.02
CA LEU A 300 -8.71 -5.94 -0.54
C LEU A 300 -8.72 -5.90 -2.08
N GLY A 301 -8.64 -4.70 -2.68
CA GLY A 301 -8.55 -4.54 -4.13
C GLY A 301 -7.31 -5.20 -4.73
N GLY A 302 -6.17 -5.20 -4.02
CA GLY A 302 -4.95 -5.92 -4.43
C GLY A 302 -5.14 -7.43 -4.44
N VAL A 303 -5.80 -7.99 -3.41
CA VAL A 303 -6.12 -9.42 -3.32
C VAL A 303 -7.06 -9.84 -4.45
N VAL A 304 -8.13 -9.09 -4.69
CA VAL A 304 -9.09 -9.35 -5.79
C VAL A 304 -8.37 -9.37 -7.14
N MET A 305 -7.54 -8.35 -7.43
CA MET A 305 -6.74 -8.32 -8.66
C MET A 305 -5.76 -9.50 -8.75
N GLY A 306 -5.17 -9.92 -7.63
CA GLY A 306 -4.27 -11.07 -7.61
C GLY A 306 -4.98 -12.40 -7.91
N ILE A 307 -6.19 -12.60 -7.37
CA ILE A 307 -7.05 -13.75 -7.69
C ILE A 307 -7.45 -13.70 -9.17
N SER A 308 -7.89 -12.54 -9.66
CA SER A 308 -8.26 -12.31 -11.05
C SER A 308 -7.12 -12.67 -12.00
N LYS A 309 -5.92 -12.15 -11.73
CA LYS A 309 -4.70 -12.43 -12.50
C LYS A 309 -4.35 -13.91 -12.57
N VAL A 310 -4.50 -14.65 -11.48
CA VAL A 310 -4.07 -16.05 -11.43
C VAL A 310 -5.09 -17.01 -12.05
N LEU A 311 -6.38 -16.67 -12.07
CA LEU A 311 -7.45 -17.57 -12.50
C LEU A 311 -8.18 -17.15 -13.78
N HIS A 312 -8.21 -15.86 -14.13
CA HIS A 312 -9.14 -15.35 -15.15
C HIS A 312 -8.48 -14.52 -16.25
N GLU A 313 -7.51 -13.65 -15.91
CA GLU A 313 -7.03 -12.64 -16.84
C GLU A 313 -6.00 -13.17 -17.83
N GLU A 314 -6.33 -13.08 -19.12
CA GLU A 314 -5.43 -13.42 -20.22
C GLU A 314 -5.58 -12.44 -21.37
N GLY A 315 -4.45 -11.87 -21.82
CA GLY A 315 -4.40 -11.05 -23.02
C GLY A 315 -4.14 -11.88 -24.26
N LEU A 316 -5.13 -12.05 -25.12
CA LEU A 316 -5.01 -12.80 -26.37
C LEU A 316 -4.42 -11.92 -27.47
N PHE A 317 -3.18 -12.19 -27.84
CA PHE A 317 -2.43 -11.39 -28.79
C PHE A 317 -2.35 -12.06 -30.18
N ASP A 318 -2.88 -11.42 -31.23
CA ASP A 318 -2.69 -11.89 -32.61
C ASP A 318 -1.37 -11.34 -33.17
N HIS A 319 -0.37 -12.20 -33.24
CA HIS A 319 0.97 -11.85 -33.74
C HIS A 319 1.01 -11.44 -35.22
N ARG A 320 -0.01 -11.81 -36.03
CA ARG A 320 -0.08 -11.48 -37.46
C ARG A 320 -0.38 -10.01 -37.68
N VAL A 321 -1.18 -9.40 -36.80
CA VAL A 321 -1.64 -8.00 -36.90
C VAL A 321 -1.13 -7.12 -35.75
N GLY A 322 -0.45 -7.70 -34.74
CA GLY A 322 0.10 -6.97 -33.60
C GLY A 322 -0.96 -6.37 -32.69
N LYS A 323 -2.11 -7.04 -32.49
CA LYS A 323 -3.22 -6.51 -31.70
C LYS A 323 -3.66 -7.49 -30.61
N VAL A 324 -4.11 -6.92 -29.48
CA VAL A 324 -4.86 -7.64 -28.47
C VAL A 324 -6.27 -7.88 -28.99
N MET A 325 -6.71 -9.12 -29.01
CA MET A 325 -8.00 -9.50 -29.60
C MET A 325 -9.15 -9.36 -28.62
N ASN A 326 -8.94 -9.71 -27.34
CA ASN A 326 -9.92 -9.60 -26.27
C ASN A 326 -9.76 -8.28 -25.50
N HIS A 327 -10.04 -7.17 -26.16
CA HIS A 327 -9.80 -5.81 -25.65
C HIS A 327 -11.05 -5.12 -25.08
N SER A 328 -12.09 -5.90 -24.77
CA SER A 328 -13.32 -5.42 -24.15
C SER A 328 -13.69 -6.28 -22.94
N LEU A 329 -14.49 -5.74 -22.01
CA LEU A 329 -14.99 -6.51 -20.84
C LEU A 329 -15.91 -7.66 -21.20
N ALA A 330 -16.36 -7.77 -22.46
CA ALA A 330 -17.09 -8.94 -22.94
C ALA A 330 -16.19 -10.15 -23.15
N ASP A 331 -14.92 -9.93 -23.49
CA ASP A 331 -13.97 -10.96 -23.88
C ASP A 331 -12.77 -11.08 -22.93
N TYR A 332 -12.44 -10.00 -22.19
CA TYR A 332 -11.40 -9.99 -21.16
C TYR A 332 -12.03 -10.26 -19.80
N HIS A 333 -11.82 -11.46 -19.28
CA HIS A 333 -12.46 -11.90 -18.05
C HIS A 333 -11.71 -11.37 -16.83
N VAL A 334 -12.45 -10.77 -15.89
CA VAL A 334 -11.96 -10.35 -14.58
C VAL A 334 -12.78 -11.02 -13.48
N ALA A 335 -12.19 -11.21 -12.31
CA ALA A 335 -12.91 -11.74 -11.16
C ALA A 335 -14.12 -10.86 -10.82
N ALA A 336 -15.29 -11.49 -10.72
CA ALA A 336 -16.53 -10.85 -10.30
C ALA A 336 -16.74 -11.03 -8.79
N ASN A 337 -17.74 -10.36 -8.22
CA ASN A 337 -18.04 -10.50 -6.80
C ASN A 337 -18.35 -11.94 -6.36
N ALA A 338 -18.89 -12.77 -7.29
CA ALA A 338 -19.18 -14.17 -7.03
C ALA A 338 -17.92 -15.06 -6.90
N ASP A 339 -16.76 -14.59 -7.38
CA ASP A 339 -15.49 -15.31 -7.31
C ASP A 339 -14.71 -15.01 -6.03
N ILE A 340 -15.17 -14.02 -5.25
CA ILE A 340 -14.47 -13.51 -4.07
C ILE A 340 -15.24 -13.90 -2.81
N PHE A 341 -14.56 -14.63 -1.93
CA PHE A 341 -15.14 -15.11 -0.67
C PHE A 341 -14.56 -14.33 0.53
N ASP A 342 -13.81 -15.01 1.39
CA ASP A 342 -13.31 -14.41 2.64
C ASP A 342 -11.91 -13.85 2.47
N ILE A 343 -11.74 -12.56 2.80
CA ILE A 343 -10.44 -11.89 2.82
C ILE A 343 -10.25 -11.21 4.17
N ASP A 344 -9.29 -11.69 4.94
CA ASP A 344 -8.88 -11.11 6.21
C ASP A 344 -7.55 -10.36 6.06
N VAL A 345 -7.52 -9.11 6.55
CA VAL A 345 -6.37 -8.20 6.44
C VAL A 345 -5.88 -7.81 7.82
N ILE A 346 -4.60 -8.05 8.07
CA ILE A 346 -3.91 -7.71 9.31
C ILE A 346 -2.87 -6.62 8.99
N PHE A 347 -2.89 -5.51 9.70
CA PHE A 347 -1.80 -4.54 9.70
C PHE A 347 -0.90 -4.86 10.90
N VAL A 348 0.34 -5.24 10.60
CA VAL A 348 1.37 -5.49 11.60
C VAL A 348 1.87 -4.16 12.14
N ASP A 349 1.99 -4.04 13.45
CA ASP A 349 2.57 -2.84 14.08
C ASP A 349 4.05 -2.73 13.72
N GLU A 350 4.38 -1.73 12.94
CA GLU A 350 5.73 -1.43 12.51
C GLU A 350 5.99 0.09 12.60
N ARG A 351 7.16 0.45 13.08
CA ARG A 351 7.63 1.85 13.08
C ARG A 351 8.89 1.97 12.25
N ASP A 352 8.87 2.87 11.26
CA ASP A 352 10.01 3.13 10.40
C ASP A 352 10.15 4.63 10.10
N GLU A 353 10.76 5.34 11.03
CA GLU A 353 10.98 6.79 10.90
C GLU A 353 12.01 7.14 9.82
N LYS A 354 12.77 6.16 9.31
CA LYS A 354 13.73 6.35 8.24
C LYS A 354 13.11 6.23 6.84
N ALA A 355 12.00 5.53 6.70
CA ALA A 355 11.33 5.34 5.42
C ALA A 355 10.73 6.63 4.88
N SER A 356 10.12 7.45 5.75
CA SER A 356 9.53 8.73 5.36
C SER A 356 9.36 9.67 6.57
N TYR A 357 9.09 10.96 6.31
CA TYR A 357 8.86 11.96 7.36
C TYR A 357 7.71 11.61 8.32
N LEU A 358 6.70 10.87 7.84
CA LEU A 358 5.56 10.45 8.65
C LEU A 358 5.68 9.02 9.18
N GLY A 359 6.78 8.32 8.87
CA GLY A 359 6.95 6.90 9.22
C GLY A 359 6.02 5.96 8.46
N VAL A 360 5.44 6.41 7.35
CA VAL A 360 4.55 5.63 6.47
C VAL A 360 5.35 4.96 5.36
N LYS A 361 4.88 3.79 4.91
CA LYS A 361 5.32 3.09 3.71
C LYS A 361 4.13 2.89 2.76
N GLY A 362 4.39 2.55 1.51
CA GLY A 362 3.35 2.38 0.50
C GLY A 362 2.47 1.14 0.75
N VAL A 363 1.16 1.29 0.63
CA VAL A 363 0.19 0.18 0.72
C VAL A 363 -0.57 -0.08 -0.58
N GLY A 364 -0.48 0.84 -1.55
CA GLY A 364 -1.28 0.78 -2.77
C GLY A 364 -1.02 -0.46 -3.63
N GLU A 365 0.19 -0.97 -3.63
CA GLU A 365 0.65 -2.04 -4.53
C GLU A 365 0.96 -3.36 -3.81
N ILE A 366 1.40 -3.33 -2.55
CA ILE A 366 1.80 -4.54 -1.81
C ILE A 366 0.70 -5.61 -1.73
N GLY A 367 -0.58 -5.20 -1.80
CA GLY A 367 -1.72 -6.12 -1.70
C GLY A 367 -1.82 -7.17 -2.81
N ILE A 368 -1.22 -6.93 -3.99
CA ILE A 368 -1.30 -7.88 -5.11
C ILE A 368 -0.11 -8.84 -5.16
N VAL A 369 1.08 -8.42 -4.71
CA VAL A 369 2.35 -9.07 -5.10
C VAL A 369 2.48 -10.53 -4.71
N ALA A 370 1.99 -10.91 -3.53
CA ALA A 370 2.10 -12.27 -3.01
C ALA A 370 0.84 -13.15 -3.25
N VAL A 371 -0.24 -12.57 -3.78
CA VAL A 371 -1.51 -13.30 -3.96
C VAL A 371 -1.43 -14.34 -5.09
N PRO A 372 -0.96 -13.99 -6.30
CA PRO A 372 -0.85 -14.98 -7.37
C PRO A 372 -0.01 -16.20 -6.98
N PRO A 373 1.19 -16.08 -6.39
CA PRO A 373 1.96 -17.25 -5.99
C PRO A 373 1.33 -18.01 -4.82
N ALA A 374 0.70 -17.34 -3.84
CA ALA A 374 0.02 -18.04 -2.75
C ALA A 374 -1.12 -18.94 -3.25
N VAL A 375 -1.93 -18.44 -4.20
CA VAL A 375 -3.00 -19.21 -4.83
C VAL A 375 -2.43 -20.36 -5.68
N ALA A 376 -1.40 -20.11 -6.49
CA ALA A 376 -0.76 -21.17 -7.28
C ALA A 376 -0.14 -22.27 -6.41
N ASN A 377 0.47 -21.92 -5.29
CA ASN A 377 1.01 -22.86 -4.31
C ASN A 377 -0.11 -23.67 -3.62
N ALA A 378 -1.25 -23.02 -3.34
CA ALA A 378 -2.45 -23.70 -2.84
C ALA A 378 -3.00 -24.70 -3.87
N ILE A 379 -3.06 -24.33 -5.14
CA ILE A 379 -3.48 -25.22 -6.24
C ILE A 379 -2.54 -26.43 -6.34
N TYR A 380 -1.23 -26.21 -6.27
CA TYR A 380 -0.28 -27.32 -6.24
C TYR A 380 -0.52 -28.24 -5.04
N HIS A 381 -0.72 -27.69 -3.86
CA HIS A 381 -1.02 -28.48 -2.68
C HIS A 381 -2.33 -29.28 -2.82
N ALA A 382 -3.36 -28.71 -3.44
CA ALA A 382 -4.62 -29.40 -3.73
C ALA A 382 -4.45 -30.54 -4.75
N THR A 383 -3.74 -30.28 -5.86
CA THR A 383 -3.79 -31.12 -7.06
C THR A 383 -2.53 -31.95 -7.31
N GLY A 384 -1.39 -31.54 -6.77
CA GLY A 384 -0.06 -32.06 -7.11
C GLY A 384 0.44 -31.57 -8.47
N LYS A 385 -0.30 -30.70 -9.19
CA LYS A 385 0.08 -30.16 -10.50
C LYS A 385 0.68 -28.76 -10.34
N ARG A 386 1.94 -28.59 -10.78
CA ARG A 386 2.63 -27.30 -10.76
C ARG A 386 2.44 -26.58 -12.09
N VAL A 387 1.54 -25.58 -12.10
CA VAL A 387 1.29 -24.74 -13.26
C VAL A 387 2.17 -23.48 -13.16
N ARG A 388 2.93 -23.18 -14.24
CA ARG A 388 3.86 -22.05 -14.33
C ARG A 388 3.39 -20.97 -15.31
N GLU A 389 2.27 -21.19 -15.96
CA GLU A 389 1.66 -20.25 -16.92
C GLU A 389 0.33 -19.75 -16.40
N LEU A 390 0.12 -18.46 -16.41
CA LEU A 390 -1.13 -17.81 -16.01
C LEU A 390 -1.99 -17.48 -17.25
N PRO A 391 -3.32 -17.46 -17.08
CA PRO A 391 -4.10 -17.90 -15.91
C PRO A 391 -4.06 -19.43 -15.73
N ILE A 392 -4.33 -19.90 -14.49
CA ILE A 392 -4.46 -21.33 -14.19
C ILE A 392 -5.89 -21.75 -14.51
N THR A 393 -6.11 -22.16 -15.75
CA THR A 393 -7.40 -22.58 -16.29
C THR A 393 -7.70 -24.06 -16.02
N PRO A 394 -8.98 -24.51 -16.06
CA PRO A 394 -9.35 -25.88 -15.75
C PRO A 394 -8.62 -26.95 -16.60
N ASP A 395 -8.38 -26.70 -17.88
CA ASP A 395 -7.66 -27.60 -18.78
C ASP A 395 -6.22 -27.88 -18.34
N LYS A 396 -5.57 -26.95 -17.61
CA LYS A 396 -4.23 -27.14 -17.03
C LYS A 396 -4.25 -28.04 -15.80
N LEU A 397 -5.43 -28.31 -15.24
CA LEU A 397 -5.63 -29.12 -14.04
C LEU A 397 -6.28 -30.48 -14.30
N LEU A 398 -6.78 -30.71 -15.49
CA LEU A 398 -7.28 -32.00 -15.94
C LEU A 398 -6.16 -32.83 -16.59
#